data_3b577ee5fcb7ab1be4eca2f6b2639e5b
#
_entry.id   3b577ee5fcb7ab1be4eca2f6b2639e5b
#
_cell.length_a   1.000
_cell.length_b   1.000
_cell.length_c   1.000
_cell.angle_alpha   90.00
_cell.angle_beta   90.00
_cell.angle_gamma   90.00
#
_symmetry.space_group_name_H-M   'P 1'
#
loop_
_entity.id
_entity.type
_entity.pdbx_description
1 polymer ?
#
loop_
_entity_poly.entity_id
_entity_poly.type
_entity_poly.pdbx_seq_one_letter_code
_entity_poly.pdbx_strand_id
1 'polypeptide(L)'
;MKKITKVLAVILSVLFVVSAFAACSSNKANAESDFDYIKNKGKLVVGITDFAPMDYKDENGNWIGFDADLGKAVAEKMGVDIEFVEIDWDNKFLELDTKSIDCIWNGMTITDEVTQNTDVTNAYAMNQQIVVMSADKVANYTTVDSLKDLTFAVENGSAGQSAAEENGLNATAVNAQSDALLEVASGSVDACIIDSTMAAAMTGEGTDYANLATSVVLVDEQYGISFRKGSDMVEKMNSYIEEFKADGTLQQLADKYSVSLAK
;
A
#
# COMPACT_ATOMS: atom_id res chain seq x y z
N MET A 1 75.56 -8.72 -5.82
CA MET A 1 74.56 -8.99 -4.80
C MET A 1 73.56 -7.82 -4.60
N LYS A 2 73.95 -6.55 -4.46
CA LYS A 2 73.04 -5.41 -4.24
C LYS A 2 72.05 -5.09 -5.40
N LYS A 3 72.37 -5.46 -6.68
CA LYS A 3 71.49 -5.23 -7.83
C LYS A 3 70.38 -6.28 -7.99
N ILE A 4 70.65 -7.52 -7.57
CA ILE A 4 69.69 -8.63 -7.66
C ILE A 4 68.58 -8.50 -6.59
N THR A 5 68.95 -7.99 -5.42
CA THR A 5 67.98 -7.73 -4.32
C THR A 5 66.97 -6.61 -4.64
N LYS A 6 67.39 -5.58 -5.42
CA LYS A 6 66.52 -4.49 -5.87
C LYS A 6 65.52 -4.93 -6.95
N VAL A 7 65.94 -5.85 -7.84
CA VAL A 7 65.06 -6.40 -8.89
C VAL A 7 64.03 -7.36 -8.29
N LEU A 8 64.42 -8.17 -7.32
CA LEU A 8 63.45 -9.04 -6.60
C LEU A 8 62.41 -8.24 -5.80
N ALA A 9 62.84 -7.09 -5.17
CA ALA A 9 61.89 -6.24 -4.42
C ALA A 9 60.87 -5.55 -5.33
N VAL A 10 61.26 -5.16 -6.55
CA VAL A 10 60.37 -4.56 -7.54
C VAL A 10 59.39 -5.59 -8.13
N ILE A 11 59.82 -6.83 -8.34
CA ILE A 11 58.95 -7.92 -8.84
C ILE A 11 57.94 -8.33 -7.78
N LEU A 12 58.33 -8.37 -6.50
CA LEU A 12 57.38 -8.66 -5.39
C LEU A 12 56.36 -7.53 -5.21
N SER A 13 56.72 -6.25 -5.38
CA SER A 13 55.79 -5.14 -5.26
C SER A 13 54.79 -5.07 -6.44
N VAL A 14 55.18 -5.45 -7.64
CA VAL A 14 54.32 -5.53 -8.82
C VAL A 14 53.32 -6.69 -8.70
N LEU A 15 53.74 -7.84 -8.16
CA LEU A 15 52.82 -8.96 -7.89
C LEU A 15 51.81 -8.65 -6.80
N PHE A 16 52.12 -7.79 -5.80
CA PHE A 16 51.19 -7.37 -4.74
C PHE A 16 50.17 -6.35 -5.24
N VAL A 17 50.50 -5.52 -6.23
CA VAL A 17 49.59 -4.55 -6.86
C VAL A 17 48.63 -5.23 -7.83
N VAL A 18 49.05 -6.29 -8.54
CA VAL A 18 48.18 -7.06 -9.43
C VAL A 18 47.18 -7.90 -8.67
N SER A 19 47.52 -8.40 -7.47
CA SER A 19 46.56 -9.12 -6.61
C SER A 19 45.55 -8.19 -5.94
N ALA A 20 45.83 -6.88 -5.78
CA ALA A 20 44.85 -5.91 -5.24
C ALA A 20 43.82 -5.46 -6.26
N PHE A 21 44.08 -5.58 -7.57
CA PHE A 21 43.08 -5.29 -8.61
C PHE A 21 42.19 -6.44 -8.99
N ALA A 22 42.51 -7.67 -8.59
CA ALA A 22 41.63 -8.86 -8.78
C ALA A 22 40.57 -8.98 -7.67
N ALA A 23 40.63 -8.18 -6.61
CA ALA A 23 39.63 -8.19 -5.50
C ALA A 23 38.47 -7.22 -5.70
N CYS A 24 38.45 -6.45 -6.83
CA CYS A 24 37.29 -5.64 -7.24
C CYS A 24 36.46 -6.35 -8.31
N SER A 25 36.37 -7.68 -8.27
CA SER A 25 35.32 -8.40 -8.96
C SER A 25 34.07 -8.34 -8.07
N SER A 26 33.16 -7.43 -8.41
CA SER A 26 31.75 -7.37 -8.04
C SER A 26 31.29 -8.49 -7.09
N ASN A 27 31.54 -8.33 -5.78
CA ASN A 27 30.55 -8.77 -4.83
C ASN A 27 29.33 -7.83 -5.07
N LYS A 28 28.44 -8.18 -6.01
CA LYS A 28 27.04 -8.02 -5.74
C LYS A 28 26.87 -8.79 -4.43
N ALA A 29 26.82 -8.10 -3.30
CA ALA A 29 26.21 -8.65 -2.11
C ALA A 29 24.92 -9.24 -2.65
N ASN A 30 24.73 -10.56 -2.55
CA ASN A 30 23.44 -11.17 -2.75
C ASN A 30 22.56 -10.45 -1.72
N ALA A 31 21.82 -9.44 -2.17
CA ALA A 31 20.73 -8.92 -1.38
C ALA A 31 19.90 -10.16 -1.04
N GLU A 32 19.72 -10.43 0.25
CA GLU A 32 18.91 -11.55 0.69
C GLU A 32 17.56 -11.42 -0.01
N SER A 33 17.13 -12.46 -0.72
CA SER A 33 15.83 -12.49 -1.38
C SER A 33 14.74 -12.28 -0.33
N ASP A 34 13.87 -11.30 -0.51
CA ASP A 34 12.73 -11.09 0.40
C ASP A 34 11.79 -12.29 0.37
N PHE A 35 11.65 -12.96 -0.78
CA PHE A 35 10.90 -14.22 -0.88
C PHE A 35 11.50 -15.29 0.02
N ASP A 36 12.81 -15.52 -0.06
CA ASP A 36 13.48 -16.52 0.78
C ASP A 36 13.44 -16.13 2.27
N TYR A 37 13.57 -14.83 2.58
CA TYR A 37 13.41 -14.32 3.94
C TYR A 37 12.03 -14.64 4.51
N ILE A 38 10.94 -14.35 3.78
CA ILE A 38 9.56 -14.66 4.18
C ILE A 38 9.35 -16.16 4.31
N LYS A 39 9.85 -16.95 3.36
CA LYS A 39 9.79 -18.41 3.40
C LYS A 39 10.49 -19.00 4.61
N ASN A 40 11.70 -18.53 4.92
CA ASN A 40 12.49 -19.02 6.05
C ASN A 40 11.87 -18.60 7.39
N LYS A 41 11.27 -17.42 7.47
CA LYS A 41 10.53 -16.92 8.61
C LYS A 41 9.22 -17.69 8.84
N GLY A 42 8.66 -18.30 7.78
CA GLY A 42 7.44 -19.09 7.81
C GLY A 42 6.14 -18.25 7.82
N LYS A 43 6.24 -16.94 7.65
CA LYS A 43 5.06 -16.06 7.63
C LYS A 43 5.25 -14.82 6.76
N LEU A 44 4.16 -14.38 6.10
CA LEU A 44 4.02 -13.08 5.44
C LEU A 44 3.39 -12.10 6.41
N VAL A 45 4.05 -10.97 6.69
CA VAL A 45 3.55 -9.91 7.57
C VAL A 45 3.06 -8.74 6.72
N VAL A 46 1.77 -8.44 6.81
CA VAL A 46 1.08 -7.45 5.98
C VAL A 46 0.72 -6.23 6.84
N GLY A 47 1.16 -5.04 6.42
CA GLY A 47 0.78 -3.77 7.04
C GLY A 47 -0.56 -3.29 6.50
N ILE A 48 -1.50 -3.01 7.39
CA ILE A 48 -2.88 -2.62 7.10
C ILE A 48 -3.39 -1.53 8.04
N THR A 49 -4.52 -0.91 7.66
CA THR A 49 -5.41 -0.14 8.55
C THR A 49 -6.83 -0.73 8.51
N ASP A 50 -7.73 -0.30 9.38
CA ASP A 50 -9.14 -0.68 9.33
C ASP A 50 -9.83 0.03 8.16
N PHE A 51 -9.98 -0.70 7.06
CA PHE A 51 -10.46 -0.21 5.79
C PHE A 51 -11.45 -1.19 5.13
N ALA A 52 -12.73 -1.16 5.49
CA ALA A 52 -13.74 -1.95 4.78
C ALA A 52 -13.97 -1.37 3.35
N PRO A 53 -14.11 -2.23 2.31
CA PRO A 53 -14.18 -3.67 2.34
C PRO A 53 -12.83 -4.37 2.07
N MET A 54 -11.69 -3.66 2.13
CA MET A 54 -10.36 -4.20 1.81
C MET A 54 -9.81 -5.04 2.95
N ASP A 55 -9.67 -4.46 4.14
CA ASP A 55 -9.21 -5.10 5.38
C ASP A 55 -10.02 -4.58 6.55
N TYR A 56 -10.78 -5.43 7.21
CA TYR A 56 -11.57 -5.08 8.38
C TYR A 56 -11.81 -6.29 9.26
N LYS A 57 -12.28 -6.07 10.50
CA LYS A 57 -12.51 -7.16 11.44
C LYS A 57 -13.95 -7.65 11.41
N ASP A 58 -14.13 -8.97 11.40
CA ASP A 58 -15.43 -9.59 11.62
C ASP A 58 -15.85 -9.50 13.11
N GLU A 59 -17.05 -9.99 13.44
CA GLU A 59 -17.58 -10.01 14.82
C GLU A 59 -16.71 -10.82 15.81
N ASN A 60 -15.82 -11.69 15.31
CA ASN A 60 -14.90 -12.50 16.10
C ASN A 60 -13.51 -11.87 16.22
N GLY A 61 -13.29 -10.72 15.58
CA GLY A 61 -12.02 -10.02 15.55
C GLY A 61 -11.02 -10.56 14.51
N ASN A 62 -11.46 -11.40 13.57
CA ASN A 62 -10.61 -11.87 12.49
C ASN A 62 -10.56 -10.85 11.36
N TRP A 63 -9.38 -10.64 10.78
CA TRP A 63 -9.24 -9.83 9.58
C TRP A 63 -9.89 -10.54 8.38
N ILE A 64 -10.80 -9.84 7.71
CA ILE A 64 -11.50 -10.23 6.49
C ILE A 64 -11.50 -9.05 5.53
N GLY A 65 -11.93 -9.25 4.30
CA GLY A 65 -11.97 -8.23 3.27
C GLY A 65 -11.33 -8.72 1.98
N PHE A 66 -11.38 -7.91 0.96
CA PHE A 66 -10.83 -8.27 -0.35
C PHE A 66 -9.33 -8.52 -0.28
N ASP A 67 -8.56 -7.57 0.27
CA ASP A 67 -7.11 -7.69 0.40
C ASP A 67 -6.73 -8.75 1.43
N ALA A 68 -7.41 -8.80 2.58
CA ALA A 68 -7.17 -9.80 3.60
C ALA A 68 -7.37 -11.23 3.07
N ASP A 69 -8.46 -11.49 2.34
CA ASP A 69 -8.74 -12.83 1.80
C ASP A 69 -7.82 -13.20 0.63
N LEU A 70 -7.46 -12.22 -0.23
CA LEU A 70 -6.46 -12.41 -1.27
C LEU A 70 -5.07 -12.66 -0.68
N GLY A 71 -4.71 -11.93 0.40
CA GLY A 71 -3.47 -12.13 1.14
C GLY A 71 -3.36 -13.54 1.74
N LYS A 72 -4.45 -14.05 2.32
CA LYS A 72 -4.52 -15.44 2.81
C LYS A 72 -4.31 -16.45 1.69
N ALA A 73 -4.94 -16.24 0.53
CA ALA A 73 -4.75 -17.12 -0.63
C ALA A 73 -3.31 -17.11 -1.15
N VAL A 74 -2.66 -15.95 -1.15
CA VAL A 74 -1.23 -15.82 -1.50
C VAL A 74 -0.35 -16.54 -0.49
N ALA A 75 -0.57 -16.35 0.82
CA ALA A 75 0.21 -16.99 1.88
C ALA A 75 0.08 -18.53 1.82
N GLU A 76 -1.12 -19.05 1.58
CA GLU A 76 -1.37 -20.48 1.34
C GLU A 76 -0.57 -21.00 0.15
N LYS A 77 -0.61 -20.27 -0.97
CA LYS A 77 0.15 -20.61 -2.18
C LYS A 77 1.66 -20.56 -1.96
N MET A 78 2.12 -19.63 -1.13
CA MET A 78 3.51 -19.56 -0.69
C MET A 78 3.87 -20.67 0.31
N GLY A 79 2.89 -21.31 0.96
CA GLY A 79 3.11 -22.30 2.04
C GLY A 79 3.72 -21.65 3.29
N VAL A 80 3.21 -20.49 3.69
CA VAL A 80 3.56 -19.74 4.90
C VAL A 80 2.28 -19.29 5.61
N ASP A 81 2.40 -18.93 6.88
CA ASP A 81 1.32 -18.24 7.60
C ASP A 81 1.19 -16.79 7.15
N ILE A 82 0.06 -16.14 7.46
CA ILE A 82 -0.14 -14.70 7.26
C ILE A 82 -0.38 -14.02 8.62
N GLU A 83 0.21 -12.85 8.79
CA GLU A 83 0.00 -11.99 9.96
C GLU A 83 -0.36 -10.58 9.46
N PHE A 84 -1.49 -10.06 9.92
CA PHE A 84 -1.90 -8.69 9.66
C PHE A 84 -1.50 -7.80 10.82
N VAL A 85 -0.77 -6.73 10.54
CA VAL A 85 -0.30 -5.75 11.51
C VAL A 85 -0.96 -4.42 11.20
N GLU A 86 -1.77 -3.94 12.14
CA GLU A 86 -2.36 -2.61 12.07
C GLU A 86 -1.27 -1.57 12.29
N ILE A 87 -1.05 -0.70 11.32
CA ILE A 87 0.01 0.31 11.31
C ILE A 87 -0.59 1.72 11.32
N ASP A 88 0.21 2.70 11.70
CA ASP A 88 -0.06 4.09 11.40
C ASP A 88 0.32 4.33 9.92
N TRP A 89 -0.68 4.72 9.09
CA TRP A 89 -0.50 4.81 7.64
C TRP A 89 0.57 5.79 7.21
N ASP A 90 0.77 6.86 7.96
CA ASP A 90 1.84 7.84 7.72
C ASP A 90 3.25 7.23 7.89
N ASN A 91 3.37 6.17 8.69
CA ASN A 91 4.62 5.46 8.95
C ASN A 91 4.84 4.23 8.04
N LYS A 92 3.96 3.95 7.07
CA LYS A 92 3.97 2.73 6.23
C LYS A 92 5.32 2.39 5.61
N PHE A 93 6.04 3.40 5.10
CA PHE A 93 7.35 3.18 4.48
C PHE A 93 8.43 2.84 5.51
N LEU A 94 8.39 3.46 6.68
CA LEU A 94 9.31 3.16 7.78
C LEU A 94 9.11 1.72 8.30
N GLU A 95 7.85 1.31 8.48
CA GLU A 95 7.51 -0.06 8.90
C GLU A 95 8.00 -1.10 7.89
N LEU A 96 7.88 -0.79 6.58
CA LEU A 96 8.37 -1.63 5.50
C LEU A 96 9.90 -1.72 5.50
N ASP A 97 10.61 -0.58 5.59
CA ASP A 97 12.06 -0.50 5.54
C ASP A 97 12.73 -1.17 6.74
N THR A 98 12.11 -1.07 7.92
CA THR A 98 12.60 -1.70 9.17
C THR A 98 12.28 -3.18 9.25
N LYS A 99 11.58 -3.76 8.26
CA LYS A 99 11.11 -5.15 8.23
C LYS A 99 10.15 -5.49 9.38
N SER A 100 9.46 -4.49 9.94
CA SER A 100 8.32 -4.72 10.83
C SER A 100 7.17 -5.36 10.07
N ILE A 101 7.00 -4.99 8.80
CA ILE A 101 6.10 -5.60 7.83
C ILE A 101 6.89 -6.04 6.59
N ASP A 102 6.33 -6.98 5.82
CA ASP A 102 6.92 -7.46 4.56
C ASP A 102 6.36 -6.74 3.34
N CYS A 103 5.11 -6.34 3.41
CA CYS A 103 4.43 -5.57 2.38
C CYS A 103 3.42 -4.60 2.98
N ILE A 104 3.09 -3.55 2.22
CA ILE A 104 1.96 -2.66 2.47
C ILE A 104 0.86 -3.12 1.51
N TRP A 105 -0.26 -3.62 2.07
CA TRP A 105 -1.33 -4.17 1.26
C TRP A 105 -2.68 -3.86 1.90
N ASN A 106 -3.28 -2.72 1.54
CA ASN A 106 -4.47 -2.17 2.17
C ASN A 106 -5.15 -1.17 1.22
N GLY A 107 -5.54 -1.63 0.01
CA GLY A 107 -6.07 -0.71 -0.99
C GLY A 107 -5.10 0.44 -1.28
N MET A 108 -3.80 0.14 -1.39
CA MET A 108 -2.81 1.20 -1.48
C MET A 108 -2.74 1.79 -2.88
N THR A 109 -3.00 3.08 -2.99
CA THR A 109 -2.93 3.83 -4.24
C THR A 109 -1.51 3.90 -4.78
N ILE A 110 -1.34 3.58 -6.07
CA ILE A 110 -0.08 3.70 -6.78
C ILE A 110 0.14 5.19 -7.11
N THR A 111 0.92 5.88 -6.27
CA THR A 111 1.30 7.28 -6.45
C THR A 111 2.78 7.43 -6.80
N ASP A 112 3.19 8.64 -7.22
CA ASP A 112 4.60 8.96 -7.41
C ASP A 112 5.41 8.79 -6.12
N GLU A 113 4.86 9.17 -4.98
CA GLU A 113 5.49 8.99 -3.67
C GLU A 113 5.70 7.50 -3.36
N VAL A 114 4.68 6.68 -3.53
CA VAL A 114 4.74 5.23 -3.31
C VAL A 114 5.80 4.60 -4.21
N THR A 115 5.81 4.94 -5.51
CA THR A 115 6.79 4.39 -6.46
C THR A 115 8.21 4.91 -6.26
N GLN A 116 8.40 6.06 -5.62
CA GLN A 116 9.73 6.54 -5.21
C GLN A 116 10.28 5.78 -4.01
N ASN A 117 9.43 5.44 -3.05
CA ASN A 117 9.84 4.80 -1.80
C ASN A 117 9.83 3.27 -1.85
N THR A 118 9.02 2.65 -2.72
CA THR A 118 8.80 1.19 -2.77
C THR A 118 8.84 0.67 -4.19
N ASP A 119 8.96 -0.65 -4.36
CA ASP A 119 8.61 -1.33 -5.61
C ASP A 119 7.19 -1.88 -5.48
N VAL A 120 6.34 -1.59 -6.48
CA VAL A 120 4.90 -1.86 -6.47
C VAL A 120 4.56 -2.90 -7.52
N THR A 121 3.59 -3.74 -7.24
CA THR A 121 3.01 -4.67 -8.22
C THR A 121 2.31 -3.94 -9.36
N ASN A 122 1.93 -4.68 -10.40
CA ASN A 122 0.90 -4.21 -11.32
C ASN A 122 -0.38 -3.90 -10.54
N ALA A 123 -1.18 -2.97 -11.07
CA ALA A 123 -2.47 -2.68 -10.48
C ALA A 123 -3.38 -3.92 -10.49
N TYR A 124 -4.05 -4.19 -9.35
CA TYR A 124 -5.01 -5.29 -9.23
C TYR A 124 -6.46 -4.81 -9.11
N ALA A 125 -6.67 -3.58 -8.63
CA ALA A 125 -8.01 -2.99 -8.49
C ALA A 125 -8.02 -1.51 -8.88
N MET A 126 -9.23 -0.99 -9.11
CA MET A 126 -9.51 0.41 -9.43
C MET A 126 -10.20 1.07 -8.25
N ASN A 127 -9.91 2.34 -8.04
CA ASN A 127 -10.53 3.16 -7.00
C ASN A 127 -10.67 4.62 -7.45
N GLN A 128 -11.24 5.45 -6.57
CA GLN A 128 -11.32 6.91 -6.71
C GLN A 128 -11.19 7.53 -5.33
N GLN A 129 -10.56 8.70 -5.22
CA GLN A 129 -10.72 9.54 -4.05
C GLN A 129 -11.99 10.38 -4.20
N ILE A 130 -12.90 10.25 -3.26
CA ILE A 130 -14.24 10.83 -3.35
C ILE A 130 -14.61 11.60 -2.07
N VAL A 131 -15.34 12.68 -2.26
CA VAL A 131 -15.90 13.46 -1.15
C VAL A 131 -17.15 12.78 -0.62
N VAL A 132 -17.21 12.57 0.70
CA VAL A 132 -18.40 12.11 1.42
C VAL A 132 -18.86 13.18 2.39
N MET A 133 -20.15 13.44 2.43
CA MET A 133 -20.79 14.42 3.30
C MET A 133 -22.21 14.00 3.67
N SER A 134 -22.90 14.80 4.47
CA SER A 134 -24.31 14.58 4.77
C SER A 134 -25.15 14.55 3.50
N ALA A 135 -26.02 13.55 3.37
CA ALA A 135 -26.80 13.29 2.14
C ALA A 135 -27.71 14.45 1.74
N ASP A 136 -28.21 15.21 2.71
CA ASP A 136 -29.07 16.37 2.48
C ASP A 136 -28.31 17.57 1.90
N LYS A 137 -26.98 17.58 1.98
CA LYS A 137 -26.12 18.68 1.48
C LYS A 137 -25.56 18.40 0.08
N VAL A 138 -25.42 17.14 -0.35
CA VAL A 138 -24.74 16.72 -1.59
C VAL A 138 -25.17 17.53 -2.82
N ALA A 139 -26.47 17.83 -2.96
CA ALA A 139 -27.01 18.56 -4.11
C ALA A 139 -26.44 19.97 -4.29
N ASN A 140 -25.88 20.56 -3.23
CA ASN A 140 -25.30 21.91 -3.24
C ASN A 140 -23.79 21.91 -3.55
N TYR A 141 -23.14 20.73 -3.52
CA TYR A 141 -21.68 20.57 -3.61
C TYR A 141 -21.33 19.56 -4.71
N THR A 142 -21.43 20.02 -5.97
CA THR A 142 -21.27 19.16 -7.16
C THR A 142 -20.01 19.44 -7.97
N THR A 143 -19.20 20.41 -7.54
CA THR A 143 -17.92 20.79 -8.16
C THR A 143 -16.88 21.04 -7.11
N VAL A 144 -15.60 20.90 -7.46
CA VAL A 144 -14.47 21.20 -6.55
C VAL A 144 -14.54 22.63 -6.02
N ASP A 145 -14.91 23.60 -6.86
CA ASP A 145 -15.02 25.00 -6.42
C ASP A 145 -16.08 25.22 -5.35
N SER A 146 -17.16 24.43 -5.35
CA SER A 146 -18.20 24.52 -4.31
C SER A 146 -17.72 24.00 -2.95
N LEU A 147 -16.62 23.25 -2.90
CA LEU A 147 -16.08 22.61 -1.70
C LEU A 147 -15.12 23.52 -0.91
N LYS A 148 -14.67 24.65 -1.47
CA LYS A 148 -13.56 25.47 -0.97
C LYS A 148 -13.74 26.02 0.45
N ASP A 149 -14.97 26.28 0.85
CA ASP A 149 -15.29 26.86 2.17
C ASP A 149 -15.61 25.78 3.23
N LEU A 150 -15.57 24.49 2.85
CA LEU A 150 -15.86 23.38 3.75
C LEU A 150 -14.62 22.95 4.54
N THR A 151 -14.86 22.31 5.69
CA THR A 151 -13.85 21.61 6.48
C THR A 151 -13.89 20.14 6.20
N PHE A 152 -12.70 19.52 6.09
CA PHE A 152 -12.57 18.10 5.74
C PHE A 152 -11.78 17.33 6.81
N ALA A 153 -12.08 16.03 6.92
CA ALA A 153 -11.22 15.03 7.54
C ALA A 153 -10.62 14.11 6.46
N VAL A 154 -9.35 13.75 6.61
CA VAL A 154 -8.61 12.82 5.74
C VAL A 154 -7.68 11.95 6.58
N GLU A 155 -7.41 10.73 6.15
CA GLU A 155 -6.39 9.91 6.79
C GLU A 155 -4.99 10.49 6.53
N ASN A 156 -4.17 10.57 7.57
CA ASN A 156 -2.82 11.12 7.49
C ASN A 156 -1.94 10.28 6.55
N GLY A 157 -1.18 10.92 5.65
CA GLY A 157 -0.31 10.24 4.68
C GLY A 157 -1.05 9.46 3.58
N SER A 158 -2.37 9.68 3.41
CA SER A 158 -3.18 9.01 2.39
C SER A 158 -3.23 9.75 1.04
N ALA A 159 -3.72 9.06 0.01
CA ALA A 159 -4.05 9.68 -1.28
C ALA A 159 -5.19 10.72 -1.13
N GLY A 160 -6.10 10.52 -0.18
CA GLY A 160 -7.15 11.49 0.17
C GLY A 160 -6.60 12.79 0.72
N GLN A 161 -5.55 12.74 1.55
CA GLN A 161 -4.85 13.95 2.00
C GLN A 161 -4.20 14.68 0.83
N SER A 162 -3.48 13.94 -0.02
CA SER A 162 -2.85 14.53 -1.22
C SER A 162 -3.89 15.18 -2.14
N ALA A 163 -5.03 14.51 -2.35
CA ALA A 163 -6.14 15.05 -3.15
C ALA A 163 -6.73 16.34 -2.53
N ALA A 164 -6.81 16.42 -1.20
CA ALA A 164 -7.23 17.66 -0.52
C ALA A 164 -6.26 18.81 -0.77
N GLU A 165 -4.96 18.55 -0.60
CA GLU A 165 -3.89 19.54 -0.78
C GLU A 165 -3.83 20.05 -2.22
N GLU A 166 -3.84 19.15 -3.21
CA GLU A 166 -3.83 19.48 -4.64
C GLU A 166 -5.03 20.34 -5.06
N ASN A 167 -6.18 20.10 -4.45
CA ASN A 167 -7.38 20.86 -4.70
C ASN A 167 -7.53 22.09 -3.79
N GLY A 168 -6.59 22.36 -2.87
CA GLY A 168 -6.59 23.48 -1.94
C GLY A 168 -7.81 23.48 -1.01
N LEU A 169 -8.20 22.29 -0.53
CA LEU A 169 -9.27 22.07 0.43
C LEU A 169 -8.71 22.12 1.88
N ASN A 170 -9.52 22.61 2.82
CA ASN A 170 -9.13 22.74 4.23
C ASN A 170 -9.34 21.41 4.97
N ALA A 171 -8.33 20.54 5.00
CA ALA A 171 -8.41 19.23 5.60
C ALA A 171 -7.62 19.12 6.91
N THR A 172 -8.17 18.37 7.87
CA THR A 172 -7.54 17.94 9.12
C THR A 172 -7.25 16.44 9.02
N ALA A 173 -6.02 16.06 9.33
CA ALA A 173 -5.60 14.67 9.30
C ALA A 173 -6.13 13.90 10.54
N VAL A 174 -6.58 12.66 10.30
CA VAL A 174 -7.01 11.67 11.30
C VAL A 174 -6.22 10.37 11.11
N ASN A 175 -6.38 9.38 12.00
CA ASN A 175 -5.54 8.18 11.96
C ASN A 175 -5.97 7.16 10.90
N ALA A 176 -7.28 7.10 10.57
CA ALA A 176 -7.82 6.16 9.60
C ALA A 176 -8.97 6.80 8.81
N GLN A 177 -9.29 6.25 7.63
CA GLN A 177 -10.44 6.71 6.84
C GLN A 177 -11.78 6.49 7.57
N SER A 178 -11.89 5.43 8.37
CA SER A 178 -13.05 5.18 9.23
C SER A 178 -13.26 6.29 10.26
N ASP A 179 -12.18 6.86 10.81
CA ASP A 179 -12.25 8.03 11.71
C ASP A 179 -12.75 9.26 10.95
N ALA A 180 -12.33 9.45 9.69
CA ALA A 180 -12.80 10.55 8.87
C ALA A 180 -14.32 10.51 8.63
N LEU A 181 -14.89 9.31 8.38
CA LEU A 181 -16.34 9.11 8.30
C LEU A 181 -17.04 9.46 9.62
N LEU A 182 -16.45 9.07 10.76
CA LEU A 182 -16.99 9.37 12.10
C LEU A 182 -17.01 10.87 12.37
N GLU A 183 -15.98 11.62 11.96
CA GLU A 183 -15.93 13.08 12.10
C GLU A 183 -17.05 13.78 11.32
N VAL A 184 -17.37 13.27 10.10
CA VAL A 184 -18.52 13.77 9.32
C VAL A 184 -19.85 13.42 10.00
N ALA A 185 -20.00 12.17 10.43
CA ALA A 185 -21.23 11.69 11.06
C ALA A 185 -21.53 12.40 12.38
N SER A 186 -20.51 12.78 13.14
CA SER A 186 -20.65 13.56 14.38
C SER A 186 -20.89 15.06 14.14
N GLY A 187 -20.66 15.54 12.91
CA GLY A 187 -20.74 16.96 12.56
C GLY A 187 -19.53 17.79 12.99
N SER A 188 -18.40 17.16 13.33
CA SER A 188 -17.14 17.84 13.65
C SER A 188 -16.53 18.52 12.42
N VAL A 189 -16.71 17.92 11.24
CA VAL A 189 -16.33 18.48 9.93
C VAL A 189 -17.52 18.41 8.96
N ASP A 190 -17.43 19.17 7.86
CA ASP A 190 -18.49 19.20 6.84
C ASP A 190 -18.47 17.98 5.92
N ALA A 191 -17.28 17.46 5.62
CA ALA A 191 -17.06 16.36 4.69
C ALA A 191 -15.77 15.60 5.01
N CYS A 192 -15.56 14.45 4.36
CA CYS A 192 -14.27 13.76 4.32
C CYS A 192 -13.91 13.41 2.87
N ILE A 193 -12.62 13.09 2.65
CA ILE A 193 -12.13 12.56 1.40
C ILE A 193 -11.59 11.17 1.71
N ILE A 194 -12.20 10.16 1.10
CA ILE A 194 -11.89 8.74 1.31
C ILE A 194 -11.95 7.97 0.01
N ASP A 195 -11.53 6.75 0.06
CA ASP A 195 -11.65 5.80 -1.05
C ASP A 195 -13.11 5.50 -1.39
N SER A 196 -13.42 5.49 -2.68
CA SER A 196 -14.76 5.17 -3.18
C SER A 196 -15.22 3.77 -2.81
N THR A 197 -14.29 2.83 -2.65
CA THR A 197 -14.55 1.47 -2.17
C THR A 197 -15.08 1.49 -0.73
N MET A 198 -14.46 2.26 0.17
CA MET A 198 -14.97 2.46 1.53
C MET A 198 -16.30 3.21 1.52
N ALA A 199 -16.40 4.29 0.76
CA ALA A 199 -17.65 5.05 0.67
C ALA A 199 -18.82 4.16 0.25
N ALA A 200 -18.62 3.29 -0.76
CA ALA A 200 -19.66 2.36 -1.23
C ALA A 200 -20.05 1.30 -0.19
N ALA A 201 -19.10 0.86 0.64
CA ALA A 201 -19.36 -0.15 1.69
C ALA A 201 -20.01 0.46 2.96
N MET A 202 -19.68 1.71 3.30
CA MET A 202 -19.98 2.28 4.60
C MET A 202 -21.07 3.36 4.59
N THR A 203 -21.44 3.92 3.41
CA THR A 203 -22.40 5.03 3.31
C THR A 203 -23.64 4.67 2.52
N GLY A 204 -24.76 5.33 2.82
CA GLY A 204 -26.05 5.13 2.17
C GLY A 204 -26.98 4.18 2.93
N GLU A 205 -28.18 3.99 2.41
CA GLU A 205 -29.24 3.21 3.06
C GLU A 205 -28.78 1.77 3.34
N GLY A 206 -28.95 1.31 4.56
CA GLY A 206 -28.61 -0.05 5.01
C GLY A 206 -27.16 -0.23 5.48
N THR A 207 -26.37 0.85 5.55
CA THR A 207 -24.99 0.86 6.03
C THR A 207 -24.88 1.57 7.39
N ASP A 208 -23.68 1.56 7.98
CA ASP A 208 -23.39 2.19 9.26
C ASP A 208 -23.56 3.72 9.22
N TYR A 209 -23.33 4.34 8.06
CA TYR A 209 -23.49 5.77 7.83
C TYR A 209 -24.60 6.07 6.81
N ALA A 210 -25.82 5.63 7.11
CA ALA A 210 -26.99 5.75 6.22
C ALA A 210 -27.33 7.20 5.82
N ASN A 211 -26.91 8.19 6.62
CA ASN A 211 -27.17 9.61 6.38
C ASN A 211 -26.03 10.31 5.60
N LEU A 212 -24.97 9.59 5.27
CA LEU A 212 -23.88 10.12 4.46
C LEU A 212 -24.02 9.65 3.01
N ALA A 213 -23.51 10.45 2.09
CA ALA A 213 -23.50 10.14 0.66
C ALA A 213 -22.29 10.73 -0.03
N THR A 214 -21.92 10.16 -1.15
CA THR A 214 -20.83 10.61 -2.01
C THR A 214 -21.23 11.86 -2.81
N SER A 215 -20.27 12.73 -3.06
CA SER A 215 -20.44 13.96 -3.83
C SER A 215 -19.46 14.00 -5.02
N VAL A 216 -18.34 14.72 -4.91
CA VAL A 216 -17.39 14.97 -5.99
C VAL A 216 -16.31 13.90 -6.00
N VAL A 217 -16.04 13.31 -7.17
CA VAL A 217 -14.82 12.53 -7.43
C VAL A 217 -13.67 13.49 -7.67
N LEU A 218 -12.57 13.34 -6.93
CA LEU A 218 -11.40 14.21 -7.03
C LEU A 218 -10.35 13.62 -7.97
N VAL A 219 -10.11 12.29 -7.88
CA VAL A 219 -9.11 11.61 -8.69
C VAL A 219 -9.49 10.13 -8.93
N ASP A 220 -9.20 9.62 -10.12
CA ASP A 220 -9.22 8.19 -10.44
C ASP A 220 -7.86 7.58 -10.10
N GLU A 221 -7.84 6.40 -9.51
CA GLU A 221 -6.61 5.75 -9.05
C GLU A 221 -6.64 4.23 -9.17
N GLN A 222 -5.49 3.62 -8.92
CA GLN A 222 -5.31 2.18 -8.98
C GLN A 222 -4.62 1.69 -7.72
N TYR A 223 -5.01 0.51 -7.25
CA TYR A 223 -4.37 -0.15 -6.12
C TYR A 223 -3.27 -1.11 -6.54
N GLY A 224 -2.17 -1.09 -5.79
CA GLY A 224 -1.06 -2.01 -5.90
C GLY A 224 -0.60 -2.49 -4.53
N ILE A 225 0.29 -3.47 -4.52
CA ILE A 225 0.92 -4.01 -3.31
C ILE A 225 2.37 -3.58 -3.29
N SER A 226 2.81 -2.92 -2.22
CA SER A 226 4.19 -2.42 -2.11
C SER A 226 5.10 -3.33 -1.33
N PHE A 227 6.30 -3.43 -1.83
CA PHE A 227 7.44 -4.12 -1.24
C PHE A 227 8.64 -3.18 -1.16
N ARG A 228 9.65 -3.55 -0.37
CA ARG A 228 10.92 -2.82 -0.29
C ARG A 228 11.56 -2.66 -1.67
N LYS A 229 12.30 -1.59 -1.87
CA LYS A 229 13.09 -1.39 -3.10
C LYS A 229 14.02 -2.57 -3.38
N GLY A 230 13.98 -3.07 -4.61
CA GLY A 230 14.77 -4.22 -5.07
C GLY A 230 14.24 -5.57 -4.60
N SER A 231 13.04 -5.64 -4.03
CA SER A 231 12.41 -6.88 -3.59
C SER A 231 12.01 -7.77 -4.77
N ASP A 232 12.35 -9.04 -4.71
CA ASP A 232 11.92 -10.06 -5.67
C ASP A 232 10.46 -10.50 -5.46
N MET A 233 9.83 -10.04 -4.39
CA MET A 233 8.42 -10.31 -4.10
C MET A 233 7.46 -9.69 -5.12
N VAL A 234 7.82 -8.56 -5.75
CA VAL A 234 6.96 -7.90 -6.76
C VAL A 234 6.66 -8.83 -7.93
N GLU A 235 7.69 -9.46 -8.51
CA GLU A 235 7.50 -10.41 -9.61
C GLU A 235 6.70 -11.65 -9.18
N LYS A 236 6.97 -12.16 -7.96
CA LYS A 236 6.23 -13.28 -7.40
C LYS A 236 4.75 -12.95 -7.19
N MET A 237 4.47 -11.78 -6.60
CA MET A 237 3.11 -11.33 -6.36
C MET A 237 2.33 -11.13 -7.65
N ASN A 238 2.94 -10.47 -8.65
CA ASN A 238 2.33 -10.33 -9.97
C ASN A 238 1.97 -11.70 -10.59
N SER A 239 2.87 -12.69 -10.46
CA SER A 239 2.58 -14.06 -10.95
C SER A 239 1.39 -14.68 -10.22
N TYR A 240 1.30 -14.55 -8.90
CA TYR A 240 0.16 -15.09 -8.13
C TYR A 240 -1.16 -14.40 -8.49
N ILE A 241 -1.16 -13.07 -8.66
CA ILE A 241 -2.35 -12.31 -9.07
C ILE A 241 -2.81 -12.78 -10.46
N GLU A 242 -1.91 -12.96 -11.42
CA GLU A 242 -2.26 -13.48 -12.75
C GLU A 242 -2.79 -14.92 -12.71
N GLU A 243 -2.26 -15.79 -11.86
CA GLU A 243 -2.81 -17.12 -11.64
C GLU A 243 -4.21 -17.07 -11.05
N PHE A 244 -4.47 -16.19 -10.05
CA PHE A 244 -5.80 -16.01 -9.46
C PHE A 244 -6.81 -15.32 -10.41
N LYS A 245 -6.33 -14.50 -11.36
CA LYS A 245 -7.15 -14.04 -12.48
C LYS A 245 -7.54 -15.20 -13.39
N ALA A 246 -6.60 -16.07 -13.74
CA ALA A 246 -6.81 -17.15 -14.68
C ALA A 246 -7.73 -18.25 -14.13
N ASP A 247 -7.67 -18.55 -12.83
CA ASP A 247 -8.50 -19.59 -12.19
C ASP A 247 -9.83 -19.04 -11.65
N GLY A 248 -10.05 -17.71 -11.71
CA GLY A 248 -11.27 -17.04 -11.29
C GLY A 248 -11.36 -16.69 -9.81
N THR A 249 -10.33 -17.01 -9.01
CA THR A 249 -10.28 -16.68 -7.57
C THR A 249 -10.37 -15.18 -7.34
N LEU A 250 -9.61 -14.38 -8.09
CA LEU A 250 -9.62 -12.92 -7.96
C LEU A 250 -11.00 -12.33 -8.28
N GLN A 251 -11.69 -12.84 -9.31
CA GLN A 251 -13.04 -12.39 -9.67
C GLN A 251 -14.06 -12.75 -8.60
N GLN A 252 -13.97 -13.95 -8.01
CA GLN A 252 -14.87 -14.37 -6.93
C GLN A 252 -14.73 -13.47 -5.69
N LEU A 253 -13.48 -13.08 -5.34
CA LEU A 253 -13.24 -12.15 -4.24
C LEU A 253 -13.78 -10.74 -4.58
N ALA A 254 -13.54 -10.27 -5.81
CA ALA A 254 -14.05 -8.98 -6.27
C ALA A 254 -15.58 -8.91 -6.22
N ASP A 255 -16.26 -9.96 -6.66
CA ASP A 255 -17.73 -10.05 -6.61
C ASP A 255 -18.22 -10.09 -5.16
N LYS A 256 -17.54 -10.85 -4.27
CA LYS A 256 -17.87 -10.96 -2.84
C LYS A 256 -17.83 -9.62 -2.11
N TYR A 257 -16.83 -8.80 -2.42
CA TYR A 257 -16.56 -7.53 -1.73
C TYR A 257 -16.95 -6.30 -2.56
N SER A 258 -17.53 -6.48 -3.75
CA SER A 258 -17.94 -5.41 -4.67
C SER A 258 -16.76 -4.51 -5.09
N VAL A 259 -15.57 -5.09 -5.27
CA VAL A 259 -14.36 -4.38 -5.71
C VAL A 259 -14.25 -4.43 -7.23
N SER A 260 -13.88 -3.30 -7.85
CA SER A 260 -13.62 -3.20 -9.29
C SER A 260 -12.18 -3.61 -9.59
N LEU A 261 -11.98 -4.64 -10.41
CA LEU A 261 -10.64 -5.08 -10.80
C LEU A 261 -10.00 -4.16 -11.84
N ALA A 262 -8.67 -4.04 -11.77
CA ALA A 262 -7.88 -3.43 -12.84
C ALA A 262 -7.90 -4.32 -14.09
N LYS A 263 -7.88 -3.69 -15.28
CA LYS A 263 -7.96 -4.38 -16.58
C LYS A 263 -6.63 -5.00 -16.98
#